data_c85c5d2917ffb7bb83080fae07d267ad
#
_entry.id   c85c5d2917ffb7bb83080fae07d267ad
#
_cell.length_a   1.000
_cell.length_b   1.000
_cell.length_c   1.000
_cell.angle_alpha   90.00
_cell.angle_beta   90.00
_cell.angle_gamma   90.00
#
_symmetry.space_group_name_H-M   'P 1'
#
loop_
_entity.id
_entity.type
_entity.pdbx_description
1 polymer ?
#
loop_
_entity_poly.entity_id
_entity_poly.type
_entity_poly.pdbx_seq_one_letter_code
_entity_poly.pdbx_strand_id
1 'polypeptide(L)'
;GTLAADALRAMRQAGLSPPVHFVETSPVLRERQRAAAPGATWHESVATLPEDQPLIIIANEFFDALPIRQFQRTGAGWRERTVQRTPPAFTLGKQDCAADIPLPLSDAPLGAIVERNFASETIATDLGKRILRQGGALLIIDYGYEGPATGDTLQAMTQHRFADPLDAPGTRDLTAHVDFGMMAALGRALGLRPQPCIGQGAFLTALGIDARAAALARANPARADDVKTAYRLGAASYIV
;
A
#
# COMPACT_ATOMS: atom_id res chain seq x y z
N GLY A 1 5.63 -3.15 -12.56
CA GLY A 1 6.80 -3.10 -13.44
C GLY A 1 7.01 -1.75 -14.10
N THR A 2 5.94 -1.03 -14.46
CA THR A 2 6.04 0.24 -15.23
C THR A 2 6.76 1.34 -14.45
N LEU A 3 6.36 1.57 -13.19
CA LEU A 3 7.03 2.55 -12.32
C LEU A 3 8.54 2.27 -12.18
N ALA A 4 8.90 1.01 -11.96
CA ALA A 4 10.31 0.61 -11.84
C ALA A 4 11.07 0.82 -13.15
N ALA A 5 10.49 0.47 -14.31
CA ALA A 5 11.12 0.68 -15.61
C ALA A 5 11.40 2.17 -15.88
N ASP A 6 10.46 3.04 -15.53
CA ASP A 6 10.61 4.48 -15.68
C ASP A 6 11.66 5.07 -14.72
N ALA A 7 11.65 4.62 -13.45
CA ALA A 7 12.66 5.01 -12.46
C ALA A 7 14.06 4.59 -12.91
N LEU A 8 14.23 3.34 -13.36
CA LEU A 8 15.52 2.83 -13.86
C LEU A 8 16.01 3.57 -15.09
N ARG A 9 15.11 3.98 -15.98
CA ARG A 9 15.46 4.81 -17.12
C ARG A 9 16.01 6.18 -16.67
N ALA A 10 15.31 6.83 -15.72
CA ALA A 10 15.76 8.10 -15.18
C ALA A 10 17.10 7.98 -14.43
N MET A 11 17.28 6.93 -13.63
CA MET A 11 18.54 6.65 -12.92
C MET A 11 19.71 6.46 -13.88
N ARG A 12 19.51 5.67 -14.96
CA ARG A 12 20.56 5.49 -15.99
C ARG A 12 20.94 6.80 -16.67
N GLN A 13 19.99 7.68 -16.93
CA GLN A 13 20.29 9.02 -17.46
C GLN A 13 21.11 9.87 -16.50
N ALA A 14 20.98 9.64 -15.21
CA ALA A 14 21.79 10.28 -14.16
C ALA A 14 23.11 9.52 -13.85
N GLY A 15 23.46 8.49 -14.62
CA GLY A 15 24.67 7.69 -14.43
C GLY A 15 24.57 6.65 -13.31
N LEU A 16 23.37 6.35 -12.82
CA LEU A 16 23.11 5.38 -11.76
C LEU A 16 22.59 4.06 -12.33
N SER A 17 23.12 2.94 -11.83
CA SER A 17 22.71 1.58 -12.20
C SER A 17 22.65 0.68 -10.96
N PRO A 18 21.74 0.93 -10.02
CA PRO A 18 21.64 0.09 -8.82
C PRO A 18 21.12 -1.31 -9.18
N PRO A 19 21.48 -2.34 -8.41
CA PRO A 19 20.79 -3.62 -8.47
C PRO A 19 19.31 -3.43 -8.09
N VAL A 20 18.43 -4.18 -8.76
CA VAL A 20 16.98 -4.06 -8.59
C VAL A 20 16.39 -5.37 -8.07
N HIS A 21 15.59 -5.26 -7.06
CA HIS A 21 14.90 -6.36 -6.43
C HIS A 21 13.40 -6.12 -6.42
N PHE A 22 12.61 -7.11 -6.83
CA PHE A 22 11.16 -7.10 -6.69
C PHE A 22 10.73 -8.12 -5.64
N VAL A 23 9.81 -7.75 -4.78
CA VAL A 23 9.06 -8.68 -3.94
C VAL A 23 7.70 -8.85 -4.60
N GLU A 24 7.46 -10.02 -5.18
CA GLU A 24 6.26 -10.32 -5.96
C GLU A 24 5.94 -11.81 -5.88
N THR A 25 4.73 -12.16 -5.51
CA THR A 25 4.29 -13.56 -5.37
C THR A 25 3.56 -14.07 -6.60
N SER A 26 2.98 -13.18 -7.41
CA SER A 26 2.23 -13.56 -8.62
C SER A 26 3.16 -13.96 -9.77
N PRO A 27 3.12 -15.20 -10.27
CA PRO A 27 3.93 -15.61 -11.42
C PRO A 27 3.65 -14.79 -12.68
N VAL A 28 2.39 -14.40 -12.88
CA VAL A 28 1.97 -13.60 -14.04
C VAL A 28 2.54 -12.19 -13.96
N LEU A 29 2.54 -11.58 -12.79
CA LEU A 29 3.11 -10.26 -12.61
C LEU A 29 4.64 -10.29 -12.70
N ARG A 30 5.30 -11.32 -12.19
CA ARG A 30 6.76 -11.51 -12.37
C ARG A 30 7.16 -11.55 -13.84
N GLU A 31 6.38 -12.23 -14.67
CA GLU A 31 6.68 -12.30 -16.11
C GLU A 31 6.58 -10.92 -16.78
N ARG A 32 5.54 -10.17 -16.47
CA ARG A 32 5.39 -8.79 -16.93
C ARG A 32 6.50 -7.87 -16.42
N GLN A 33 6.94 -8.06 -15.18
CA GLN A 33 8.05 -7.30 -14.59
C GLN A 33 9.38 -7.64 -15.26
N ARG A 34 9.64 -8.92 -15.62
CA ARG A 34 10.85 -9.32 -16.36
C ARG A 34 10.97 -8.61 -17.70
N ALA A 35 9.86 -8.49 -18.42
CA ALA A 35 9.84 -7.75 -19.68
C ALA A 35 10.14 -6.24 -19.48
N ALA A 36 9.65 -5.64 -18.38
CA ALA A 36 9.80 -4.21 -18.11
C ALA A 36 11.16 -3.83 -17.48
N ALA A 37 11.72 -4.72 -16.66
CA ALA A 37 12.98 -4.50 -15.92
C ALA A 37 13.90 -5.72 -16.04
N PRO A 38 14.50 -5.96 -17.22
CA PRO A 38 15.42 -7.08 -17.42
C PRO A 38 16.64 -6.93 -16.52
N GLY A 39 17.09 -8.03 -15.91
CA GLY A 39 18.24 -8.06 -15.00
C GLY A 39 17.90 -7.80 -13.53
N ALA A 40 16.63 -7.59 -13.18
CA ALA A 40 16.21 -7.54 -11.78
C ALA A 40 16.19 -8.95 -11.14
N THR A 41 16.20 -8.99 -9.82
CA THR A 41 16.05 -10.21 -9.01
C THR A 41 14.66 -10.23 -8.37
N TRP A 42 14.02 -11.41 -8.32
CA TRP A 42 12.67 -11.58 -7.74
C TRP A 42 12.73 -12.37 -6.44
N HIS A 43 11.99 -11.90 -5.47
CA HIS A 43 11.82 -12.49 -4.15
C HIS A 43 10.33 -12.81 -3.91
N GLU A 44 10.06 -13.84 -3.13
CA GLU A 44 8.70 -14.18 -2.67
C GLU A 44 8.36 -13.52 -1.34
N SER A 45 9.37 -13.01 -0.66
CA SER A 45 9.25 -12.39 0.66
C SER A 45 10.31 -11.33 0.87
N VAL A 46 10.00 -10.34 1.67
CA VAL A 46 10.97 -9.32 2.14
C VAL A 46 12.14 -9.97 2.91
N ALA A 47 11.94 -11.17 3.45
CA ALA A 47 12.97 -11.88 4.21
C ALA A 47 14.20 -12.25 3.37
N THR A 48 14.05 -12.43 2.07
CA THR A 48 15.12 -12.86 1.16
C THR A 48 15.82 -11.71 0.43
N LEU A 49 15.46 -10.46 0.72
CA LEU A 49 16.16 -9.28 0.19
C LEU A 49 17.64 -9.26 0.65
N PRO A 50 18.55 -8.63 -0.09
CA PRO A 50 19.96 -8.50 0.30
C PRO A 50 20.13 -7.90 1.70
N GLU A 51 21.18 -8.32 2.42
CA GLU A 51 21.49 -7.83 3.78
C GLU A 51 22.82 -7.08 3.88
N ASP A 52 23.56 -7.01 2.81
CA ASP A 52 24.92 -6.49 2.72
C ASP A 52 25.00 -5.04 2.22
N GLN A 53 23.88 -4.44 1.84
CA GLN A 53 23.83 -3.08 1.28
C GLN A 53 22.63 -2.30 1.81
N PRO A 54 22.71 -0.95 1.87
CA PRO A 54 21.56 -0.10 2.14
C PRO A 54 20.45 -0.30 1.10
N LEU A 55 19.21 -0.24 1.53
CA LEU A 55 18.03 -0.44 0.67
C LEU A 55 17.24 0.86 0.49
N ILE A 56 16.94 1.21 -0.75
CA ILE A 56 15.88 2.17 -1.08
C ILE A 56 14.66 1.35 -1.50
N ILE A 57 13.64 1.38 -0.68
CA ILE A 57 12.44 0.55 -0.84
C ILE A 57 11.28 1.45 -1.25
N ILE A 58 10.57 1.08 -2.30
CA ILE A 58 9.33 1.75 -2.74
C ILE A 58 8.20 0.72 -2.68
N ALA A 59 7.24 0.96 -1.79
CA ALA A 59 6.00 0.20 -1.69
C ALA A 59 4.87 1.08 -2.24
N ASN A 60 4.45 0.81 -3.48
CA ASN A 60 3.39 1.55 -4.15
C ASN A 60 2.17 0.64 -4.34
N GLU A 61 1.05 1.00 -3.72
CA GLU A 61 -0.17 0.19 -3.70
C GLU A 61 0.16 -1.27 -3.38
N PHE A 62 0.81 -1.45 -2.23
CA PHE A 62 1.29 -2.75 -1.77
C PHE A 62 0.61 -3.16 -0.47
N PHE A 63 0.47 -2.23 0.48
CA PHE A 63 -0.08 -2.52 1.79
C PHE A 63 -1.61 -2.58 1.79
N ASP A 64 -2.27 -1.85 0.88
CA ASP A 64 -3.72 -1.87 0.69
C ASP A 64 -4.25 -3.23 0.20
N ALA A 65 -3.42 -3.98 -0.55
CA ALA A 65 -3.76 -5.31 -1.08
C ALA A 65 -3.54 -6.45 -0.06
N LEU A 66 -2.99 -6.16 1.12
CA LEU A 66 -2.73 -7.18 2.14
C LEU A 66 -3.99 -7.47 2.98
N PRO A 67 -4.14 -8.72 3.47
CA PRO A 67 -5.36 -9.12 4.17
C PRO A 67 -5.55 -8.38 5.50
N ILE A 68 -6.75 -7.88 5.72
CA ILE A 68 -7.16 -7.20 6.95
C ILE A 68 -8.03 -8.10 7.83
N ARG A 69 -8.11 -7.75 9.10
CA ARG A 69 -9.13 -8.23 10.03
C ARG A 69 -9.98 -7.04 10.49
N GLN A 70 -11.28 -7.22 10.48
CA GLN A 70 -12.24 -6.19 10.89
C GLN A 70 -12.87 -6.56 12.23
N PHE A 71 -12.94 -5.59 13.14
CA PHE A 71 -13.53 -5.73 14.48
C PHE A 71 -14.68 -4.75 14.61
N GLN A 72 -15.87 -5.25 14.97
CA GLN A 72 -17.06 -4.42 15.14
C GLN A 72 -17.42 -4.27 16.61
N ARG A 73 -17.70 -3.05 17.05
CA ARG A 73 -18.17 -2.74 18.39
C ARG A 73 -19.62 -3.22 18.55
N THR A 74 -19.86 -4.04 19.57
CA THR A 74 -21.19 -4.55 19.93
C THR A 74 -21.51 -4.26 21.39
N GLY A 75 -22.73 -4.47 21.84
CA GLY A 75 -23.11 -4.35 23.26
C GLY A 75 -22.34 -5.30 24.18
N ALA A 76 -21.80 -6.41 23.66
CA ALA A 76 -20.97 -7.38 24.37
C ALA A 76 -19.44 -7.14 24.19
N GLY A 77 -19.05 -5.99 23.68
CA GLY A 77 -17.65 -5.67 23.38
C GLY A 77 -17.32 -5.75 21.88
N TRP A 78 -16.03 -5.82 21.58
CA TRP A 78 -15.56 -5.97 20.21
C TRP A 78 -15.71 -7.41 19.74
N ARG A 79 -16.18 -7.59 18.50
CA ARG A 79 -16.28 -8.89 17.85
C ARG A 79 -15.66 -8.83 16.47
N GLU A 80 -14.96 -9.90 16.09
CA GLU A 80 -14.39 -9.99 14.76
C GLU A 80 -15.47 -10.28 13.71
N ARG A 81 -15.44 -9.52 12.61
CA ARG A 81 -16.23 -9.83 11.41
C ARG A 81 -15.56 -10.97 10.65
N THR A 82 -16.34 -11.97 10.28
CA THR A 82 -15.85 -13.14 9.55
C THR A 82 -16.62 -13.31 8.26
N VAL A 83 -15.95 -13.88 7.26
CA VAL A 83 -16.63 -14.31 6.04
C VAL A 83 -17.12 -15.74 6.24
N GLN A 84 -18.42 -15.94 6.09
CA GLN A 84 -19.09 -17.23 6.23
C GLN A 84 -19.59 -17.70 4.87
N ARG A 85 -19.46 -18.98 4.60
CA ARG A 85 -20.04 -19.57 3.40
C ARG A 85 -21.46 -20.01 3.68
N THR A 86 -22.42 -19.27 3.11
CA THR A 86 -23.85 -19.57 3.16
C THR A 86 -24.32 -19.85 1.72
N PRO A 87 -24.28 -21.11 1.26
CA PRO A 87 -24.57 -21.40 -0.15
C PRO A 87 -25.91 -20.80 -0.60
N PRO A 88 -25.97 -20.17 -1.79
CA PRO A 88 -24.92 -20.10 -2.81
C PRO A 88 -23.90 -18.95 -2.63
N ALA A 89 -24.01 -18.15 -1.61
CA ALA A 89 -23.26 -16.90 -1.42
C ALA A 89 -22.28 -16.94 -0.24
N PHE A 90 -21.49 -15.89 -0.11
CA PHE A 90 -20.76 -15.55 1.10
C PHE A 90 -21.51 -14.45 1.86
N THR A 91 -21.43 -14.48 3.19
CA THR A 91 -22.06 -13.49 4.07
C THR A 91 -21.09 -13.08 5.17
N LEU A 92 -21.31 -11.90 5.76
CA LEU A 92 -20.58 -11.48 6.94
C LEU A 92 -21.22 -12.06 8.20
N GLY A 93 -20.41 -12.73 9.01
CA GLY A 93 -20.73 -13.17 10.35
C GLY A 93 -19.93 -12.42 11.41
N LYS A 94 -20.07 -12.85 12.67
CA LYS A 94 -19.30 -12.33 13.81
C LYS A 94 -18.88 -13.47 14.70
N GLN A 95 -17.68 -13.37 15.24
CA GLN A 95 -17.15 -14.30 16.25
C GLN A 95 -16.53 -13.54 17.41
N ASP A 96 -16.33 -14.21 18.53
CA ASP A 96 -15.63 -13.63 19.66
C ASP A 96 -14.18 -13.33 19.29
N CYS A 97 -13.70 -12.13 19.66
CA CYS A 97 -12.31 -11.78 19.51
C CYS A 97 -11.48 -12.52 20.56
N ALA A 98 -10.27 -12.94 20.20
CA ALA A 98 -9.25 -13.24 21.20
C ALA A 98 -9.00 -11.97 22.06
N ALA A 99 -8.93 -12.15 23.37
CA ALA A 99 -9.02 -11.07 24.36
C ALA A 99 -7.93 -9.97 24.27
N ASP A 100 -6.85 -10.19 23.52
CA ASP A 100 -5.64 -9.37 23.60
C ASP A 100 -5.34 -8.54 22.31
N ILE A 101 -6.34 -8.26 21.50
CA ILE A 101 -6.11 -7.36 20.36
C ILE A 101 -6.20 -5.92 20.88
N PRO A 102 -5.09 -5.17 20.96
CA PRO A 102 -5.13 -3.78 21.36
C PRO A 102 -5.88 -2.98 20.29
N LEU A 103 -7.09 -2.60 20.60
CA LEU A 103 -7.89 -1.72 19.76
C LEU A 103 -7.79 -0.30 20.34
N PRO A 104 -7.34 0.66 19.55
CA PRO A 104 -7.03 2.00 20.04
C PRO A 104 -8.27 2.84 20.40
N LEU A 105 -9.48 2.31 20.20
CA LEU A 105 -10.74 3.06 20.27
C LEU A 105 -11.72 2.42 21.25
N SER A 106 -11.42 2.50 22.56
CA SER A 106 -12.27 1.95 23.63
C SER A 106 -13.68 2.52 23.64
N ASP A 107 -13.82 3.79 23.29
CA ASP A 107 -15.08 4.57 23.40
C ASP A 107 -15.82 4.69 22.06
N ALA A 108 -15.44 3.90 21.07
CA ALA A 108 -16.11 3.88 19.78
C ALA A 108 -17.60 3.53 19.90
N PRO A 109 -18.50 4.16 19.13
CA PRO A 109 -19.93 3.90 19.19
C PRO A 109 -20.26 2.47 18.76
N LEU A 110 -21.43 1.99 19.19
CA LEU A 110 -21.94 0.69 18.74
C LEU A 110 -22.04 0.67 17.20
N GLY A 111 -21.60 -0.44 16.62
CA GLY A 111 -21.53 -0.61 15.17
C GLY A 111 -20.23 -0.12 14.53
N ALA A 112 -19.42 0.66 15.22
CA ALA A 112 -18.12 1.11 14.71
C ALA A 112 -17.25 -0.09 14.34
N ILE A 113 -16.49 0.05 13.26
CA ILE A 113 -15.54 -0.95 12.76
C ILE A 113 -14.14 -0.40 12.89
N VAL A 114 -13.23 -1.25 13.36
CA VAL A 114 -11.78 -1.01 13.36
C VAL A 114 -11.14 -2.08 12.49
N GLU A 115 -10.23 -1.65 11.63
CA GLU A 115 -9.47 -2.53 10.76
C GLU A 115 -8.04 -2.68 11.27
N ARG A 116 -7.51 -3.89 11.19
CA ARG A 116 -6.12 -4.21 11.51
C ARG A 116 -5.53 -5.04 10.38
N ASN A 117 -4.38 -4.62 9.91
CA ASN A 117 -3.62 -5.33 8.91
C ASN A 117 -2.33 -5.89 9.53
N PHE A 118 -2.44 -7.06 10.17
CA PHE A 118 -1.29 -7.69 10.83
C PHE A 118 -0.19 -8.11 9.86
N ALA A 119 -0.52 -8.41 8.60
CA ALA A 119 0.48 -8.69 7.59
C ALA A 119 1.31 -7.43 7.27
N SER A 120 0.65 -6.28 7.15
CA SER A 120 1.31 -4.99 6.97
C SER A 120 2.21 -4.65 8.15
N GLU A 121 1.73 -4.83 9.39
CA GLU A 121 2.48 -4.59 10.60
C GLU A 121 3.78 -5.45 10.64
N THR A 122 3.66 -6.73 10.29
CA THR A 122 4.80 -7.66 10.24
C THR A 122 5.80 -7.24 9.17
N ILE A 123 5.35 -6.99 7.94
CA ILE A 123 6.22 -6.61 6.83
C ILE A 123 6.90 -5.27 7.11
N ALA A 124 6.16 -4.27 7.58
CA ALA A 124 6.72 -2.96 7.94
C ALA A 124 7.77 -3.07 9.05
N THR A 125 7.52 -3.92 10.05
CA THR A 125 8.49 -4.21 11.12
C THR A 125 9.77 -4.85 10.57
N ASP A 126 9.65 -5.84 9.69
CA ASP A 126 10.80 -6.52 9.10
C ASP A 126 11.62 -5.59 8.21
N LEU A 127 10.96 -4.79 7.38
CA LEU A 127 11.62 -3.77 6.56
C LEU A 127 12.29 -2.70 7.43
N GLY A 128 11.61 -2.24 8.49
CA GLY A 128 12.15 -1.28 9.44
C GLY A 128 13.42 -1.80 10.15
N LYS A 129 13.43 -3.04 10.60
CA LYS A 129 14.61 -3.68 11.19
C LYS A 129 15.77 -3.78 10.20
N ARG A 130 15.49 -4.05 8.92
CA ARG A 130 16.51 -4.07 7.87
C ARG A 130 17.12 -2.69 7.67
N ILE A 131 16.30 -1.65 7.54
CA ILE A 131 16.78 -0.27 7.40
C ILE A 131 17.67 0.14 8.58
N LEU A 132 17.31 -0.24 9.80
CA LEU A 132 18.14 0.04 10.98
C LEU A 132 19.50 -0.67 10.94
N ARG A 133 19.56 -1.92 10.46
CA ARG A 133 20.81 -2.67 10.41
C ARG A 133 21.74 -2.27 9.30
N GLN A 134 21.21 -2.04 8.10
CA GLN A 134 21.99 -1.89 6.88
C GLN A 134 21.91 -0.49 6.26
N GLY A 135 21.06 0.38 6.82
CA GLY A 135 20.79 1.71 6.26
C GLY A 135 19.76 1.67 5.13
N GLY A 136 19.32 2.86 4.73
CA GLY A 136 18.37 3.01 3.63
C GLY A 136 17.15 3.83 3.98
N ALA A 137 16.11 3.70 3.17
CA ALA A 137 14.83 4.37 3.35
C ALA A 137 13.67 3.52 2.77
N LEU A 138 12.49 3.68 3.34
CA LEU A 138 11.23 3.12 2.85
C LEU A 138 10.29 4.27 2.50
N LEU A 139 9.81 4.26 1.27
CA LEU A 139 8.75 5.13 0.77
C LEU A 139 7.49 4.31 0.57
N ILE A 140 6.42 4.64 1.28
CA ILE A 140 5.11 4.01 1.15
C ILE A 140 4.18 5.00 0.42
N ILE A 141 3.58 4.55 -0.67
CA ILE A 141 2.61 5.32 -1.47
C ILE A 141 1.36 4.48 -1.55
N ASP A 142 0.29 4.91 -0.86
CA ASP A 142 -0.89 4.07 -0.75
C ASP A 142 -2.15 4.90 -0.42
N TYR A 143 -3.31 4.28 -0.52
CA TYR A 143 -4.58 4.84 -0.05
C TYR A 143 -4.73 4.59 1.45
N GLY A 144 -5.11 5.62 2.21
CA GLY A 144 -5.19 5.41 3.65
C GLY A 144 -5.57 6.64 4.47
N TYR A 145 -5.22 6.57 5.74
CA TYR A 145 -5.53 7.60 6.73
C TYR A 145 -4.45 7.64 7.83
N GLU A 146 -4.40 8.74 8.56
CA GLU A 146 -3.59 8.82 9.78
C GLU A 146 -4.46 8.44 10.99
N GLY A 147 -4.35 7.16 11.41
CA GLY A 147 -5.11 6.62 12.53
C GLY A 147 -4.54 6.96 13.92
N PRO A 148 -5.23 6.52 14.99
CA PRO A 148 -6.30 5.52 14.98
C PRO A 148 -7.66 6.07 14.54
N ALA A 149 -8.40 5.30 13.73
CA ALA A 149 -9.72 5.68 13.24
C ALA A 149 -10.66 4.46 13.15
N THR A 150 -11.97 4.72 13.14
CA THR A 150 -12.99 3.73 12.77
C THR A 150 -13.33 3.89 11.29
N GLY A 151 -13.57 2.78 10.61
CA GLY A 151 -13.99 2.76 9.21
C GLY A 151 -14.24 1.34 8.72
N ASP A 152 -15.03 1.21 7.67
CA ASP A 152 -15.21 -0.01 6.89
C ASP A 152 -14.67 0.29 5.50
N THR A 153 -13.37 0.05 5.31
CA THR A 153 -12.68 0.45 4.08
C THR A 153 -12.46 -0.71 3.12
N LEU A 154 -12.82 -1.94 3.52
CA LEU A 154 -12.74 -3.09 2.62
C LEU A 154 -13.60 -2.87 1.40
N GLN A 155 -12.97 -2.88 0.24
CA GLN A 155 -13.63 -2.63 -1.03
C GLN A 155 -13.19 -3.63 -2.08
N ALA A 156 -14.04 -3.84 -3.08
CA ALA A 156 -13.73 -4.59 -4.28
C ALA A 156 -13.87 -3.69 -5.50
N MET A 157 -12.95 -3.86 -6.43
CA MET A 157 -12.96 -3.14 -7.70
C MET A 157 -12.99 -4.10 -8.88
N THR A 158 -13.79 -3.77 -9.88
CA THR A 158 -13.78 -4.43 -11.19
C THR A 158 -14.05 -3.40 -12.29
N GLN A 159 -13.22 -3.38 -13.32
CA GLN A 159 -13.34 -2.41 -14.44
C GLN A 159 -13.53 -0.95 -13.96
N HIS A 160 -12.76 -0.55 -12.93
CA HIS A 160 -12.81 0.77 -12.29
C HIS A 160 -14.17 1.13 -11.65
N ARG A 161 -14.94 0.14 -11.22
CA ARG A 161 -16.21 0.32 -10.51
C ARG A 161 -16.18 -0.47 -9.20
N PHE A 162 -16.79 0.10 -8.17
CA PHE A 162 -16.98 -0.59 -6.91
C PHE A 162 -17.92 -1.79 -7.09
N ALA A 163 -17.62 -2.85 -6.40
CA ALA A 163 -18.39 -4.09 -6.35
C ALA A 163 -18.47 -4.60 -4.91
N ASP A 164 -19.36 -5.56 -4.65
CA ASP A 164 -19.42 -6.22 -3.35
C ASP A 164 -18.17 -7.09 -3.15
N PRO A 165 -17.40 -6.91 -2.04
CA PRO A 165 -16.23 -7.73 -1.74
C PRO A 165 -16.51 -9.24 -1.62
N LEU A 166 -17.75 -9.62 -1.34
CA LEU A 166 -18.17 -11.01 -1.19
C LEU A 166 -18.68 -11.66 -2.48
N ASP A 167 -18.91 -10.86 -3.54
CA ASP A 167 -19.40 -11.35 -4.82
C ASP A 167 -18.23 -11.80 -5.71
N ALA A 168 -18.43 -12.92 -6.43
CA ALA A 168 -17.51 -13.50 -7.39
C ALA A 168 -16.04 -13.59 -6.89
N PRO A 169 -15.75 -14.31 -5.79
CA PRO A 169 -14.42 -14.41 -5.21
C PRO A 169 -13.35 -14.83 -6.21
N GLY A 170 -12.17 -14.19 -6.12
CA GLY A 170 -11.04 -14.45 -7.00
C GLY A 170 -11.08 -13.74 -8.37
N THR A 171 -12.14 -12.96 -8.64
CA THR A 171 -12.28 -12.22 -9.91
C THR A 171 -12.20 -10.71 -9.74
N ARG A 172 -12.07 -10.24 -8.51
CA ARG A 172 -12.07 -8.82 -8.15
C ARG A 172 -10.79 -8.46 -7.42
N ASP A 173 -10.38 -7.23 -7.59
CA ASP A 173 -9.31 -6.64 -6.82
C ASP A 173 -9.86 -6.19 -5.46
N LEU A 174 -9.29 -6.72 -4.37
CA LEU A 174 -9.71 -6.43 -3.00
C LEU A 174 -8.65 -5.55 -2.35
N THR A 175 -9.08 -4.40 -1.83
CA THR A 175 -8.20 -3.46 -1.13
C THR A 175 -8.85 -2.95 0.15
N ALA A 176 -8.02 -2.47 1.07
CA ALA A 176 -8.45 -1.74 2.26
C ALA A 176 -7.47 -0.60 2.54
N HIS A 177 -7.94 0.44 3.19
CA HIS A 177 -7.09 1.61 3.47
C HIS A 177 -5.98 1.27 4.46
N VAL A 178 -4.80 1.85 4.23
CA VAL A 178 -3.62 1.71 5.10
C VAL A 178 -3.72 2.70 6.27
N ASP A 179 -3.49 2.22 7.48
CA ASP A 179 -3.32 3.07 8.67
C ASP A 179 -1.86 3.57 8.75
N PHE A 180 -1.60 4.75 8.18
CA PHE A 180 -0.28 5.39 8.21
C PHE A 180 0.13 5.84 9.62
N GLY A 181 -0.83 6.16 10.48
CA GLY A 181 -0.56 6.48 11.88
C GLY A 181 0.07 5.30 12.62
N MET A 182 -0.46 4.10 12.39
CA MET A 182 0.06 2.86 12.94
C MET A 182 1.44 2.52 12.32
N MET A 183 1.63 2.67 11.00
CA MET A 183 2.93 2.48 10.35
C MET A 183 4.01 3.40 10.94
N ALA A 184 3.68 4.69 11.13
CA ALA A 184 4.59 5.64 11.75
C ALA A 184 4.87 5.30 13.22
N ALA A 185 3.88 4.82 13.98
CA ALA A 185 4.06 4.38 15.35
C ALA A 185 5.01 3.18 15.45
N LEU A 186 4.87 2.18 14.57
CA LEU A 186 5.81 1.06 14.46
C LEU A 186 7.22 1.53 14.13
N GLY A 187 7.37 2.42 13.16
CA GLY A 187 8.66 2.99 12.80
C GLY A 187 9.35 3.67 14.00
N ARG A 188 8.62 4.52 14.73
CA ARG A 188 9.13 5.16 15.96
C ARG A 188 9.51 4.16 17.04
N ALA A 189 8.68 3.15 17.28
CA ALA A 189 8.95 2.11 18.28
C ALA A 189 10.21 1.29 17.95
N LEU A 190 10.55 1.14 16.69
CA LEU A 190 11.80 0.54 16.22
C LEU A 190 13.01 1.49 16.34
N GLY A 191 12.81 2.79 16.51
CA GLY A 191 13.87 3.80 16.49
C GLY A 191 14.13 4.45 15.13
N LEU A 192 13.26 4.21 14.16
CA LEU A 192 13.28 4.93 12.88
C LEU A 192 12.73 6.36 13.03
N ARG A 193 12.90 7.16 11.99
CA ARG A 193 12.41 8.55 11.91
C ARG A 193 11.36 8.68 10.80
N PRO A 194 10.11 8.25 11.05
CA PRO A 194 9.04 8.45 10.06
C PRO A 194 8.86 9.94 9.79
N GLN A 195 8.72 10.27 8.52
CA GLN A 195 8.36 11.62 8.09
C GLN A 195 6.83 11.82 8.25
N PRO A 196 6.35 13.07 8.34
CA PRO A 196 4.92 13.35 8.30
C PRO A 196 4.28 12.77 7.04
N CYS A 197 3.10 12.21 7.20
CA CYS A 197 2.28 11.77 6.07
C CYS A 197 1.84 12.98 5.24
N ILE A 198 1.98 12.90 3.92
CA ILE A 198 1.56 13.97 3.01
C ILE A 198 0.73 13.41 1.88
N GLY A 199 -0.18 14.21 1.33
CA GLY A 199 -0.92 13.82 0.13
C GLY A 199 0.00 13.69 -1.09
N GLN A 200 -0.22 12.65 -1.91
CA GLN A 200 0.59 12.39 -3.10
C GLN A 200 0.67 13.58 -4.04
N GLY A 201 -0.44 14.33 -4.21
CA GLY A 201 -0.44 15.55 -5.03
C GLY A 201 0.57 16.59 -4.53
N ALA A 202 0.62 16.85 -3.23
CA ALA A 202 1.56 17.79 -2.63
C ALA A 202 3.02 17.30 -2.79
N PHE A 203 3.26 16.00 -2.57
CA PHE A 203 4.57 15.39 -2.79
C PHE A 203 5.05 15.53 -4.24
N LEU A 204 4.21 15.18 -5.20
CA LEU A 204 4.55 15.26 -6.62
C LEU A 204 4.77 16.72 -7.07
N THR A 205 3.98 17.66 -6.53
CA THR A 205 4.18 19.10 -6.77
C THR A 205 5.54 19.56 -6.24
N ALA A 206 5.91 19.16 -5.03
CA ALA A 206 7.22 19.46 -4.46
C ALA A 206 8.37 18.87 -5.27
N LEU A 207 8.16 17.73 -5.92
CA LEU A 207 9.11 17.12 -6.85
C LEU A 207 9.09 17.73 -8.27
N GLY A 208 8.25 18.73 -8.53
CA GLY A 208 8.22 19.46 -9.80
C GLY A 208 7.38 18.82 -10.91
N ILE A 209 6.32 18.07 -10.56
CA ILE A 209 5.44 17.43 -11.54
C ILE A 209 4.80 18.45 -12.49
N ASP A 210 4.53 19.69 -12.05
CA ASP A 210 4.00 20.77 -12.88
C ASP A 210 4.94 21.12 -14.02
N ALA A 211 6.23 21.30 -13.72
CA ALA A 211 7.24 21.57 -14.73
C ALA A 211 7.39 20.39 -15.70
N ARG A 212 7.32 19.16 -15.20
CA ARG A 212 7.34 17.94 -16.01
C ARG A 212 6.14 17.84 -16.94
N ALA A 213 4.93 18.06 -16.41
CA ALA A 213 3.69 18.05 -17.19
C ALA A 213 3.69 19.12 -18.29
N ALA A 214 4.13 20.33 -17.97
CA ALA A 214 4.27 21.41 -18.96
C ALA A 214 5.29 21.06 -20.04
N ALA A 215 6.42 20.43 -19.70
CA ALA A 215 7.42 19.99 -20.67
C ALA A 215 6.86 18.90 -21.61
N LEU A 216 6.15 17.92 -21.07
CA LEU A 216 5.51 16.85 -21.86
C LEU A 216 4.42 17.39 -22.79
N ALA A 217 3.58 18.31 -22.33
CA ALA A 217 2.55 18.94 -23.14
C ALA A 217 3.14 19.76 -24.30
N ARG A 218 4.26 20.46 -24.06
CA ARG A 218 4.97 21.16 -25.13
C ARG A 218 5.60 20.21 -26.15
N ALA A 219 6.18 19.10 -25.67
CA ALA A 219 6.82 18.10 -26.54
C ALA A 219 5.81 17.33 -27.39
N ASN A 220 4.56 17.21 -26.94
CA ASN A 220 3.50 16.49 -27.64
C ASN A 220 2.13 17.21 -27.47
N PRO A 221 1.88 18.29 -28.23
CA PRO A 221 0.65 19.07 -28.09
C PRO A 221 -0.64 18.27 -28.29
N ALA A 222 -0.61 17.23 -29.14
CA ALA A 222 -1.78 16.37 -29.40
C ALA A 222 -2.22 15.57 -28.16
N ARG A 223 -1.34 15.39 -27.16
CA ARG A 223 -1.63 14.67 -25.91
C ARG A 223 -1.63 15.57 -24.67
N ALA A 224 -1.67 16.88 -24.85
CA ALA A 224 -1.61 17.83 -23.74
C ALA A 224 -2.75 17.64 -22.73
N ASP A 225 -3.95 17.29 -23.19
CA ASP A 225 -5.10 17.08 -22.31
C ASP A 225 -5.02 15.72 -21.57
N ASP A 226 -4.45 14.69 -22.17
CA ASP A 226 -4.15 13.42 -21.48
C ASP A 226 -3.19 13.65 -20.30
N VAL A 227 -2.14 14.46 -20.52
CA VAL A 227 -1.16 14.82 -19.48
C VAL A 227 -1.83 15.56 -18.32
N LYS A 228 -2.71 16.52 -18.61
CA LYS A 228 -3.47 17.27 -17.60
C LYS A 228 -4.43 16.37 -16.81
N THR A 229 -5.07 15.41 -17.48
CA THR A 229 -5.99 14.46 -16.86
C THR A 229 -5.24 13.52 -15.92
N ALA A 230 -4.12 12.94 -16.36
CA ALA A 230 -3.27 12.08 -15.52
C ALA A 230 -2.74 12.82 -14.27
N TYR A 231 -2.39 14.09 -14.42
CA TYR A 231 -1.97 14.95 -13.30
C TYR A 231 -3.06 15.11 -12.23
N ARG A 232 -4.33 15.25 -12.62
CA ARG A 232 -5.46 15.44 -11.70
C ARG A 232 -5.85 14.18 -10.93
N LEU A 233 -5.63 13.00 -11.50
CA LEU A 233 -6.01 11.71 -10.92
C LEU A 233 -5.07 11.24 -9.79
N GLY A 234 -3.84 11.76 -9.73
CA GLY A 234 -2.84 11.36 -8.73
C GLY A 234 -3.03 11.95 -7.31
N ALA A 235 -4.18 12.58 -6.99
CA ALA A 235 -4.32 13.37 -5.78
C ALA A 235 -4.86 12.62 -4.54
N ALA A 236 -5.21 11.34 -4.66
CA ALA A 236 -5.99 10.62 -3.62
C ALA A 236 -5.15 9.71 -2.69
N SER A 237 -3.86 9.52 -2.94
CA SER A 237 -3.00 8.66 -2.13
C SER A 237 -2.16 9.47 -1.13
N TYR A 238 -1.75 8.82 -0.04
CA TYR A 238 -0.82 9.38 0.94
C TYR A 238 0.59 8.79 0.75
N ILE A 239 1.59 9.53 1.21
CA ILE A 239 3.00 9.14 1.16
C ILE A 239 3.63 9.33 2.53
N VAL A 240 4.34 8.32 3.02
CA VAL A 240 5.11 8.34 4.27
C VAL A 240 6.51 7.82 4.04
#